data_27085b2ce50023322a0e9bc4424017f4
#
_entry.id   27085b2ce50023322a0e9bc4424017f4
#
_cell.length_a   1.000
_cell.length_b   1.000
_cell.length_c   1.000
_cell.angle_alpha   90.00
_cell.angle_beta   90.00
_cell.angle_gamma   90.00
#
_symmetry.space_group_name_H-M   'P 1'
#
loop_
_entity.id
_entity.type
_entity.pdbx_description
1 polymer ?
#
loop_
_entity_poly.entity_id
_entity_poly.type
_entity_poly.pdbx_seq_one_letter_code
_entity_poly.pdbx_strand_id
1 'polypeptide(L)'
;MGEGSVMTWPNAVADRPGRPASWPLSTSLPLGALPGATPCARLHARAVLAEWGLDDLAEAAELIVSELVTNAVRASTGPDGRPRYDGTGMPVVVLRIASDGIRLLIEVWDGIPGAPAAAHPGPDDESGRGLMLVAAQCDRWSWQTVPGWPGKVVWAELRSQ
;
A
#
# COMPACT_ATOMS: atom_id res chain seq x y z
N MET A 1 27.50 -9.93 15.26
CA MET A 1 26.56 -8.84 15.49
C MET A 1 25.95 -8.47 14.13
N GLY A 2 24.75 -8.96 13.87
CA GLY A 2 24.07 -8.64 12.62
C GLY A 2 23.53 -7.22 12.72
N GLU A 3 24.09 -6.32 11.93
CA GLU A 3 23.43 -5.06 11.65
C GLU A 3 22.11 -5.39 10.95
N GLY A 4 20.99 -5.19 11.66
CA GLY A 4 19.68 -5.24 11.08
C GLY A 4 19.62 -4.22 9.95
N SER A 5 19.64 -4.71 8.72
CA SER A 5 19.43 -3.87 7.55
C SER A 5 18.08 -3.20 7.73
N VAL A 6 18.07 -1.93 8.09
CA VAL A 6 16.87 -1.12 8.09
C VAL A 6 16.42 -1.09 6.64
N MET A 7 15.27 -1.72 6.38
CA MET A 7 14.64 -1.74 5.06
C MET A 7 14.30 -0.30 4.68
N THR A 8 15.21 0.36 3.96
CA THR A 8 14.98 1.72 3.50
C THR A 8 14.02 1.63 2.32
N TRP A 9 12.87 2.27 2.45
CA TRP A 9 11.89 2.36 1.36
C TRP A 9 12.56 2.89 0.10
N PRO A 10 12.49 2.17 -1.03
CA PRO A 10 13.12 2.63 -2.25
C PRO A 10 12.49 3.96 -2.70
N ASN A 11 13.30 4.99 -2.84
CA ASN A 11 12.87 6.29 -3.37
C ASN A 11 12.39 6.23 -4.83
N ALA A 12 12.41 5.06 -5.45
CA ALA A 12 12.03 4.86 -6.85
C ALA A 12 10.58 5.30 -7.17
N VAL A 13 9.75 5.46 -6.15
CA VAL A 13 8.39 5.99 -6.30
C VAL A 13 8.38 7.53 -6.27
N ALA A 14 9.47 8.18 -5.85
CA ALA A 14 9.59 9.64 -5.78
C ALA A 14 9.74 10.32 -7.15
N ASP A 15 10.26 9.62 -8.15
CA ASP A 15 10.66 10.21 -9.44
C ASP A 15 9.58 10.18 -10.53
N ARG A 16 8.30 10.20 -10.17
CA ARG A 16 7.23 10.25 -11.19
C ARG A 16 7.03 11.65 -11.73
N PRO A 17 6.85 11.81 -13.05
CA PRO A 17 6.49 13.09 -13.64
C PRO A 17 5.24 13.70 -12.98
N GLY A 18 5.32 14.95 -12.55
CA GLY A 18 4.21 15.68 -11.90
C GLY A 18 4.10 15.49 -10.38
N ARG A 19 5.02 14.77 -9.74
CA ARG A 19 5.12 14.70 -8.28
C ARG A 19 5.93 15.86 -7.72
N PRO A 20 5.58 16.38 -6.54
CA PRO A 20 6.49 17.26 -5.83
C PRO A 20 7.78 16.51 -5.50
N ALA A 21 8.89 17.20 -5.59
CA ALA A 21 10.23 16.65 -5.32
C ALA A 21 10.38 16.09 -3.89
N SER A 22 9.46 16.42 -2.99
CA SER A 22 9.44 15.92 -1.61
C SER A 22 8.03 15.81 -1.06
N TRP A 23 7.80 14.76 -0.26
CA TRP A 23 6.65 14.61 0.60
C TRP A 23 7.13 14.83 2.03
N PRO A 24 6.97 16.05 2.61
CA PRO A 24 7.56 16.41 3.89
C PRO A 24 7.02 15.57 5.06
N LEU A 25 5.77 15.11 4.96
CA LEU A 25 5.18 14.19 5.93
C LEU A 25 5.22 12.78 5.35
N SER A 26 5.77 11.84 6.08
CA SER A 26 5.88 10.45 5.62
C SER A 26 5.99 9.49 6.78
N THR A 27 5.34 8.35 6.65
CA THR A 27 5.44 7.22 7.57
C THR A 27 5.47 5.91 6.79
N SER A 28 6.13 4.90 7.32
CA SER A 28 6.16 3.54 6.78
C SER A 28 5.87 2.55 7.89
N LEU A 29 5.04 1.57 7.59
CA LEU A 29 4.63 0.51 8.50
C LEU A 29 4.79 -0.85 7.82
N PRO A 30 5.82 -1.64 8.20
CA PRO A 30 5.90 -3.03 7.79
C PRO A 30 4.93 -3.89 8.60
N LEU A 31 4.24 -4.81 7.93
CA LEU A 31 3.25 -5.72 8.52
C LEU A 31 3.49 -7.13 8.03
N GLY A 32 3.38 -8.12 8.89
CA GLY A 32 3.31 -9.53 8.46
C GLY A 32 2.09 -9.71 7.55
N ALA A 33 2.24 -10.48 6.46
CA ALA A 33 1.17 -10.73 5.50
C ALA A 33 0.14 -11.71 6.07
N LEU A 34 -0.59 -11.28 7.08
CA LEU A 34 -1.62 -12.02 7.80
C LEU A 34 -2.93 -11.22 7.80
N PRO A 35 -4.08 -11.87 8.08
CA PRO A 35 -5.37 -11.17 8.13
C PRO A 35 -5.43 -9.98 9.08
N GLY A 36 -4.64 -9.99 10.17
CA GLY A 36 -4.54 -8.88 11.11
C GLY A 36 -3.82 -7.63 10.57
N ALA A 37 -3.14 -7.72 9.43
CA ALA A 37 -2.46 -6.57 8.82
C ALA A 37 -3.44 -5.46 8.44
N THR A 38 -4.57 -5.79 7.85
CA THR A 38 -5.57 -4.81 7.39
C THR A 38 -6.14 -3.94 8.52
N PRO A 39 -6.67 -4.49 9.63
CA PRO A 39 -7.14 -3.65 10.73
C PRO A 39 -6.03 -2.82 11.38
N CYS A 40 -4.81 -3.35 11.51
CA CYS A 40 -3.67 -2.58 12.00
C CYS A 40 -3.33 -1.41 11.07
N ALA A 41 -3.33 -1.64 9.76
CA ALA A 41 -3.07 -0.60 8.77
C ALA A 41 -4.11 0.53 8.82
N ARG A 42 -5.39 0.19 8.99
CA ARG A 42 -6.47 1.19 9.13
C ARG A 42 -6.30 2.06 10.37
N LEU A 43 -6.00 1.44 11.51
CA LEU A 43 -5.77 2.19 12.76
C LEU A 43 -4.57 3.13 12.63
N HIS A 44 -3.49 2.67 12.01
CA HIS A 44 -2.32 3.48 11.74
C HIS A 44 -2.65 4.67 10.84
N ALA A 45 -3.35 4.44 9.73
CA ALA A 45 -3.76 5.49 8.81
C ALA A 45 -4.61 6.56 9.51
N ARG A 46 -5.60 6.15 10.30
CA ARG A 46 -6.45 7.06 11.07
C ARG A 46 -5.63 7.92 12.02
N ALA A 47 -4.72 7.32 12.78
CA ALA A 47 -3.88 8.04 13.73
C ALA A 47 -2.95 9.04 13.03
N VAL A 48 -2.34 8.65 11.93
CA VAL A 48 -1.44 9.51 11.15
C VAL A 48 -2.18 10.70 10.54
N LEU A 49 -3.35 10.47 9.95
CA LEU A 49 -4.14 11.55 9.36
C LEU A 49 -4.63 12.55 10.42
N ALA A 50 -5.05 12.08 11.57
CA ALA A 50 -5.42 12.93 12.70
C ALA A 50 -4.23 13.79 13.17
N GLU A 51 -3.05 13.20 13.28
CA GLU A 51 -1.82 13.93 13.65
C GLU A 51 -1.45 14.99 12.60
N TRP A 52 -1.67 14.70 11.32
CA TRP A 52 -1.35 15.62 10.22
C TRP A 52 -2.47 16.63 9.91
N GLY A 53 -3.60 16.57 10.62
CA GLY A 53 -4.74 17.47 10.41
C GLY A 53 -5.47 17.23 9.08
N LEU A 54 -5.47 15.99 8.57
CA LEU A 54 -6.09 15.57 7.33
C LEU A 54 -7.36 14.72 7.58
N ASP A 55 -8.14 15.09 8.59
CA ASP A 55 -9.33 14.32 8.99
C ASP A 55 -10.39 14.23 7.90
N ASP A 56 -10.47 15.20 7.01
CA ASP A 56 -11.35 15.22 5.84
C ASP A 56 -11.08 14.08 4.85
N LEU A 57 -9.84 13.57 4.84
CA LEU A 57 -9.44 12.43 4.00
C LEU A 57 -9.53 11.08 4.71
N ALA A 58 -9.82 11.04 6.01
CA ALA A 58 -9.69 9.84 6.82
C ALA A 58 -10.56 8.68 6.32
N GLU A 59 -11.82 8.93 6.00
CA GLU A 59 -12.75 7.89 5.54
C GLU A 59 -12.30 7.25 4.23
N ALA A 60 -11.97 8.09 3.24
CA ALA A 60 -11.47 7.62 1.94
C ALA A 60 -10.12 6.88 2.09
N ALA A 61 -9.22 7.42 2.91
CA ALA A 61 -7.92 6.80 3.16
C ALA A 61 -8.04 5.43 3.84
N GLU A 62 -8.91 5.29 4.83
CA GLU A 62 -9.14 4.01 5.49
C GLU A 62 -9.67 2.94 4.53
N LEU A 63 -10.59 3.30 3.64
CA LEU A 63 -11.09 2.41 2.61
C LEU A 63 -9.95 1.98 1.68
N ILE A 64 -9.18 2.92 1.17
CA ILE A 64 -8.07 2.66 0.24
C ILE A 64 -7.01 1.77 0.90
N VAL A 65 -6.59 2.11 2.11
CA VAL A 65 -5.63 1.31 2.89
C VAL A 65 -6.15 -0.11 3.09
N SER A 66 -7.44 -0.28 3.44
CA SER A 66 -8.05 -1.60 3.62
C SER A 66 -7.96 -2.44 2.35
N GLU A 67 -8.32 -1.85 1.20
CA GLU A 67 -8.33 -2.57 -0.07
C GLU A 67 -6.91 -2.91 -0.55
N LEU A 68 -5.99 -1.95 -0.50
CA LEU A 68 -4.62 -2.17 -0.95
C LEU A 68 -3.87 -3.17 -0.07
N VAL A 69 -4.01 -3.09 1.26
CA VAL A 69 -3.36 -4.03 2.18
C VAL A 69 -3.98 -5.42 2.07
N THR A 70 -5.30 -5.54 1.96
CA THR A 70 -5.98 -6.82 1.75
C THR A 70 -5.51 -7.49 0.47
N ASN A 71 -5.37 -6.75 -0.63
CA ASN A 71 -4.86 -7.27 -1.89
C ASN A 71 -3.40 -7.75 -1.77
N ALA A 72 -2.55 -7.00 -1.09
CA ALA A 72 -1.16 -7.37 -0.85
C ALA A 72 -1.04 -8.65 0.02
N VAL A 73 -1.86 -8.77 1.06
CA VAL A 73 -1.92 -9.97 1.90
C VAL A 73 -2.39 -11.17 1.09
N ARG A 74 -3.44 -11.03 0.28
CA ARG A 74 -3.92 -12.10 -0.61
C ARG A 74 -2.85 -12.55 -1.61
N ALA A 75 -2.14 -11.62 -2.23
CA ALA A 75 -1.04 -11.94 -3.13
C ALA A 75 0.06 -12.75 -2.43
N SER A 76 0.31 -12.44 -1.16
CA SER A 76 1.31 -13.09 -0.32
C SER A 76 0.81 -14.38 0.34
N THR A 77 -0.40 -14.82 0.05
CA THR A 77 -1.04 -16.02 0.59
C THR A 77 -1.09 -17.12 -0.48
N GLY A 78 -0.71 -18.33 -0.10
CA GLY A 78 -0.78 -19.49 -0.97
C GLY A 78 -2.20 -20.06 -1.13
N PRO A 79 -2.37 -21.09 -2.01
CA PRO A 79 -3.66 -21.73 -2.21
C PRO A 79 -4.23 -22.41 -0.97
N ASP A 80 -3.35 -22.76 -0.03
CA ASP A 80 -3.69 -23.36 1.27
C ASP A 80 -4.18 -22.34 2.33
N GLY A 81 -4.29 -21.07 1.95
CA GLY A 81 -4.66 -19.98 2.85
C GLY A 81 -3.55 -19.54 3.81
N ARG A 82 -2.33 -20.03 3.63
CA ARG A 82 -1.18 -19.71 4.48
C ARG A 82 -0.23 -18.73 3.78
N PRO A 83 0.51 -17.92 4.57
CA PRO A 83 1.54 -17.06 3.99
C PRO A 83 2.54 -17.86 3.15
N ARG A 84 2.96 -17.28 2.04
CA ARG A 84 3.98 -17.86 1.16
C ARG A 84 5.36 -17.64 1.77
N TYR A 85 5.90 -18.68 2.40
CA TYR A 85 7.26 -18.65 2.91
C TYR A 85 8.25 -18.96 1.76
N ASP A 86 9.19 -18.08 1.52
CA ASP A 86 10.21 -18.22 0.47
C ASP A 86 11.59 -18.65 1.02
N GLY A 87 11.65 -19.06 2.28
CA GLY A 87 12.90 -19.42 2.97
C GLY A 87 13.58 -18.25 3.68
N THR A 88 13.10 -17.03 3.50
CA THR A 88 13.62 -15.83 4.20
C THR A 88 12.79 -15.44 5.43
N GLY A 89 11.67 -16.12 5.65
CA GLY A 89 10.76 -15.88 6.76
C GLY A 89 9.32 -15.57 6.31
N MET A 90 8.53 -15.02 7.22
CA MET A 90 7.17 -14.62 6.93
C MET A 90 7.15 -13.49 5.89
N PRO A 91 6.32 -13.58 4.84
CA PRO A 91 6.17 -12.48 3.90
C PRO A 91 5.65 -11.23 4.61
N VAL A 92 6.16 -10.10 4.17
CA VAL A 92 5.85 -8.77 4.72
C VAL A 92 5.22 -7.92 3.63
N VAL A 93 4.23 -7.13 4.00
CA VAL A 93 3.71 -6.02 3.21
C VAL A 93 4.13 -4.71 3.88
N VAL A 94 4.35 -3.66 3.11
CA VAL A 94 4.74 -2.37 3.66
C VAL A 94 3.74 -1.31 3.23
N LEU A 95 3.10 -0.67 4.20
CA LEU A 95 2.27 0.51 3.99
C LEU A 95 3.13 1.76 4.15
N ARG A 96 3.10 2.63 3.15
CA ARG A 96 3.64 3.98 3.24
C ARG A 96 2.54 5.00 3.04
N ILE A 97 2.49 5.99 3.91
CA ILE A 97 1.60 7.14 3.79
C ILE A 97 2.47 8.40 3.76
N ALA A 98 2.21 9.29 2.82
CA ALA A 98 2.96 10.53 2.68
C ALA A 98 2.03 11.68 2.29
N SER A 99 2.38 12.91 2.70
CA SER A 99 1.58 14.09 2.40
C SER A 99 2.45 15.34 2.26
N ASP A 100 1.94 16.30 1.50
CA ASP A 100 2.45 17.68 1.43
C ASP A 100 1.52 18.68 2.15
N GLY A 101 0.53 18.17 2.88
CA GLY A 101 -0.48 18.95 3.59
C GLY A 101 -1.77 19.18 2.78
N ILE A 102 -1.74 18.91 1.48
CA ILE A 102 -2.90 19.04 0.55
C ILE A 102 -3.17 17.70 -0.13
N ARG A 103 -2.13 17.03 -0.58
CA ARG A 103 -2.21 15.72 -1.22
C ARG A 103 -1.80 14.63 -0.26
N LEU A 104 -2.47 13.51 -0.36
CA LEU A 104 -2.17 12.28 0.38
C LEU A 104 -1.80 11.20 -0.61
N LEU A 105 -0.69 10.54 -0.39
CA LEU A 105 -0.24 9.38 -1.13
C LEU A 105 -0.27 8.17 -0.22
N ILE A 106 -0.94 7.13 -0.67
CA ILE A 106 -0.99 5.82 -0.02
C ILE A 106 -0.30 4.82 -0.95
N GLU A 107 0.69 4.10 -0.45
CA GLU A 107 1.45 3.11 -1.19
C GLU A 107 1.53 1.82 -0.39
N VAL A 108 1.32 0.70 -1.05
CA VAL A 108 1.48 -0.63 -0.45
C VAL A 108 2.38 -1.46 -1.34
N TRP A 109 3.49 -1.92 -0.75
CA TRP A 109 4.41 -2.85 -1.37
C TRP A 109 4.12 -4.27 -0.91
N ASP A 110 4.21 -5.21 -1.83
CA ASP A 110 4.32 -6.64 -1.56
C ASP A 110 5.42 -7.28 -2.43
N GLY A 111 6.01 -8.35 -1.94
CA GLY A 111 7.13 -9.04 -2.60
C GLY A 111 6.74 -9.94 -3.77
N ILE A 112 5.47 -9.96 -4.18
CA ILE A 112 4.98 -10.89 -5.21
C ILE A 112 5.01 -10.21 -6.58
N PRO A 113 5.70 -10.79 -7.56
CA PRO A 113 5.80 -10.20 -8.88
C PRO A 113 4.47 -10.28 -9.66
N GLY A 114 4.37 -9.44 -10.68
CA GLY A 114 3.21 -9.40 -11.58
C GLY A 114 2.21 -8.29 -11.20
N ALA A 115 1.23 -8.09 -12.08
CA ALA A 115 0.17 -7.12 -11.87
C ALA A 115 -0.69 -7.47 -10.65
N PRO A 116 -1.31 -6.48 -9.97
CA PRO A 116 -2.34 -6.77 -8.98
C PRO A 116 -3.45 -7.62 -9.59
N ALA A 117 -3.92 -8.61 -8.84
CA ALA A 117 -4.90 -9.59 -9.33
C ALA A 117 -6.18 -8.97 -9.93
N ALA A 118 -6.51 -7.77 -9.52
CA ALA A 118 -7.70 -7.04 -9.94
C ALA A 118 -7.48 -6.04 -11.08
N ALA A 119 -6.29 -6.01 -11.70
CA ALA A 119 -6.06 -5.17 -12.89
C ALA A 119 -6.95 -5.60 -14.09
N HIS A 120 -7.41 -6.86 -14.10
CA HIS A 120 -8.33 -7.42 -15.09
C HIS A 120 -9.33 -8.38 -14.41
N PRO A 121 -10.34 -7.85 -13.70
CA PRO A 121 -11.29 -8.70 -13.00
C PRO A 121 -12.14 -9.51 -13.99
N GLY A 122 -12.25 -10.82 -13.73
CA GLY A 122 -13.28 -11.64 -14.35
C GLY A 122 -14.67 -11.30 -13.77
N PRO A 123 -15.77 -11.71 -14.45
CA PRO A 123 -17.13 -11.40 -14.02
C PRO A 123 -17.51 -11.93 -12.63
N ASP A 124 -16.81 -12.96 -12.15
CA ASP A 124 -17.06 -13.61 -10.85
C ASP A 124 -15.98 -13.27 -9.80
N ASP A 125 -15.08 -12.34 -10.08
CA ASP A 125 -13.92 -12.06 -9.24
C ASP A 125 -14.24 -10.98 -8.21
N GLU A 126 -14.51 -11.37 -6.96
CA GLU A 126 -14.70 -10.44 -5.85
C GLU A 126 -13.48 -9.55 -5.59
N SER A 127 -12.28 -10.01 -5.96
CA SER A 127 -11.04 -9.24 -5.81
C SER A 127 -10.99 -8.00 -6.73
N GLY A 128 -11.71 -8.02 -7.86
CA GLY A 128 -11.80 -6.88 -8.78
C GLY A 128 -12.54 -5.67 -8.21
N ARG A 129 -13.41 -5.88 -7.24
CA ARG A 129 -14.20 -4.79 -6.64
C ARG A 129 -13.37 -3.87 -5.78
N GLY A 130 -12.32 -4.37 -5.13
CA GLY A 130 -11.45 -3.59 -4.26
C GLY A 130 -10.78 -2.43 -4.99
N LEU A 131 -10.15 -2.68 -6.15
CA LEU A 131 -9.52 -1.62 -6.95
C LEU A 131 -10.53 -0.68 -7.62
N MET A 132 -11.74 -1.14 -7.92
CA MET A 132 -12.83 -0.25 -8.35
C MET A 132 -13.24 0.71 -7.24
N LEU A 133 -13.31 0.24 -6.00
CA LEU A 133 -13.58 1.10 -4.84
C LEU A 133 -12.46 2.11 -4.63
N VAL A 134 -11.20 1.69 -4.76
CA VAL A 134 -10.04 2.59 -4.72
C VAL A 134 -10.15 3.67 -5.79
N ALA A 135 -10.43 3.29 -7.03
CA ALA A 135 -10.58 4.22 -8.15
C ALA A 135 -11.68 5.26 -7.92
N ALA A 136 -12.78 4.87 -7.25
CA ALA A 136 -13.88 5.76 -6.93
C ALA A 136 -13.55 6.77 -5.80
N GLN A 137 -12.54 6.49 -4.96
CA GLN A 137 -12.21 7.27 -3.78
C GLN A 137 -10.93 8.11 -3.92
N CYS A 138 -10.22 7.99 -5.01
CA CYS A 138 -8.95 8.70 -5.22
C CYS A 138 -8.96 9.49 -6.54
N ASP A 139 -8.04 10.44 -6.65
CA ASP A 139 -7.85 11.20 -7.89
C ASP A 139 -7.10 10.38 -8.94
N ARG A 140 -6.14 9.58 -8.49
CA ARG A 140 -5.32 8.71 -9.34
C ARG A 140 -4.88 7.49 -8.56
N TRP A 141 -4.76 6.37 -9.25
CA TRP A 141 -4.11 5.15 -8.74
C TRP A 141 -3.40 4.42 -9.87
N SER A 142 -2.41 3.65 -9.52
CA SER A 142 -1.71 2.74 -10.44
C SER A 142 -0.84 1.77 -9.65
N TRP A 143 -0.06 0.98 -10.37
CA TRP A 143 0.93 0.09 -9.78
C TRP A 143 2.21 0.10 -10.62
N GLN A 144 3.31 -0.34 -10.03
CA GLN A 144 4.59 -0.44 -10.71
C GLN A 144 5.50 -1.44 -10.00
N THR A 145 6.47 -1.97 -10.75
CA THR A 145 7.61 -2.66 -10.18
C THR A 145 8.61 -1.63 -9.64
N VAL A 146 9.47 -2.06 -8.71
CA VAL A 146 10.49 -1.21 -8.11
C VAL A 146 11.86 -1.73 -8.55
N PRO A 147 12.68 -0.94 -9.27
CA PRO A 147 14.00 -1.38 -9.70
C PRO A 147 14.87 -1.83 -8.53
N GLY A 148 15.45 -3.04 -8.64
CA GLY A 148 16.29 -3.63 -7.60
C GLY A 148 15.55 -4.26 -6.42
N TRP A 149 14.22 -4.24 -6.44
CA TRP A 149 13.37 -4.86 -5.42
C TRP A 149 12.42 -5.88 -6.03
N PRO A 150 12.16 -7.00 -5.36
CA PRO A 150 11.13 -7.93 -5.80
C PRO A 150 9.73 -7.31 -5.63
N GLY A 151 8.77 -7.83 -6.39
CA GLY A 151 7.37 -7.48 -6.21
C GLY A 151 6.95 -6.17 -6.84
N LYS A 152 5.99 -5.52 -6.20
CA LYS A 152 5.31 -4.34 -6.76
C LYS A 152 4.86 -3.37 -5.68
N VAL A 153 4.61 -2.13 -6.09
CA VAL A 153 3.91 -1.11 -5.31
C VAL A 153 2.59 -0.79 -6.00
N VAL A 154 1.49 -0.86 -5.27
CA VAL A 154 0.18 -0.31 -5.68
C VAL A 154 -0.03 0.98 -4.89
N TRP A 155 -0.47 2.03 -5.55
CA TRP A 155 -0.59 3.35 -4.92
C TRP A 155 -1.84 4.09 -5.34
N ALA A 156 -2.29 4.97 -4.48
CA ALA A 156 -3.38 5.90 -4.72
C ALA A 156 -3.02 7.29 -4.20
N GLU A 157 -3.47 8.32 -4.90
CA GLU A 157 -3.30 9.73 -4.53
C GLU A 157 -4.65 10.40 -4.39
N LEU A 158 -4.84 11.11 -3.28
CA LEU A 158 -6.03 11.88 -2.96
C LEU A 158 -5.63 13.33 -2.72
N ARG A 159 -6.60 14.23 -2.84
CA ARG A 159 -6.43 15.64 -2.51
C ARG A 159 -7.49 16.08 -1.49
N SER A 160 -7.06 16.83 -0.47
CA SER A 160 -7.95 17.59 0.40
C SER A 160 -8.66 18.69 -0.39
N GLN A 161 -9.92 18.92 -0.11
CA GLN A 161 -10.73 19.96 -0.75
C GLN A 161 -10.52 21.32 -0.11
#